data_91b3cf15994c75864c20c3e451108c05
#
_entry.id   91b3cf15994c75864c20c3e451108c05
#
_cell.length_a   1.000
_cell.length_b   1.000
_cell.length_c   1.000
_cell.angle_alpha   90.00
_cell.angle_beta   90.00
_cell.angle_gamma   90.00
#
_symmetry.space_group_name_H-M   'P 1'
#
loop_
_entity.id
_entity.type
_entity.pdbx_description
1 polymer ?
#
loop_
_entity_poly.entity_id
_entity_poly.type
_entity_poly.pdbx_seq_one_letter_code
_entity_poly.pdbx_strand_id
1 'polypeptide(L)'
;FSINKKEAIKKVQELSDKYHFDLNAEAKVADLSIGMKQRVEILKTLYRGAEILILDEPTAVLTPQEVLELLDIFRDIRKQGKTIIFITHKLNETKAVSDSLTVLRAGKSVFQAATKDVTVEMLANEMVGHEVSFHLERKKQDAGETILSIENVKLLENASNTVSLDVHAGEILGIAGVEGNGQMQLEEMIM
;
A
#
# COMPACT_ATOMS: atom_id res chain seq x y z
N PHE A 1 -8.24 3.82 37.59
CA PHE A 1 -8.79 4.56 36.44
C PHE A 1 -9.81 3.65 35.76
N SER A 2 -11.10 3.99 35.82
CA SER A 2 -12.15 3.29 35.10
C SER A 2 -12.32 3.98 33.72
N ILE A 3 -12.10 3.26 32.64
CA ILE A 3 -12.38 3.76 31.29
C ILE A 3 -13.89 3.71 31.08
N ASN A 4 -14.51 4.83 30.75
CA ASN A 4 -15.90 4.84 30.30
C ASN A 4 -15.98 4.29 28.86
N LYS A 5 -16.14 2.95 28.74
CA LYS A 5 -16.15 2.25 27.46
C LYS A 5 -17.20 2.80 26.49
N LYS A 6 -18.39 3.17 26.96
CA LYS A 6 -19.46 3.70 26.10
C LYS A 6 -19.09 5.05 25.50
N GLU A 7 -18.49 5.93 26.28
CA GLU A 7 -18.03 7.23 25.79
C GLU A 7 -16.85 7.10 24.81
N ALA A 8 -15.92 6.18 25.08
CA ALA A 8 -14.80 5.90 24.18
C ALA A 8 -15.29 5.38 22.83
N ILE A 9 -16.21 4.40 22.80
CA ILE A 9 -16.83 3.87 21.57
C ILE A 9 -17.50 5.00 20.80
N LYS A 10 -18.31 5.83 21.46
CA LYS A 10 -19.00 6.95 20.82
C LYS A 10 -18.01 7.91 20.16
N LYS A 11 -16.97 8.33 20.88
CA LYS A 11 -15.92 9.22 20.33
C LYS A 11 -15.17 8.63 19.14
N VAL A 12 -14.83 7.34 19.22
CA VAL A 12 -14.14 6.64 18.11
C VAL A 12 -15.04 6.56 16.88
N GLN A 13 -16.33 6.24 17.06
CA GLN A 13 -17.29 6.19 15.96
C GLN A 13 -17.51 7.57 15.33
N GLU A 14 -17.67 8.62 16.12
CA GLU A 14 -17.80 10.00 15.64
C GLU A 14 -16.59 10.44 14.79
N LEU A 15 -15.37 10.04 15.18
CA LEU A 15 -14.17 10.32 14.39
C LEU A 15 -14.10 9.47 13.12
N SER A 16 -14.48 8.18 13.21
CA SER A 16 -14.55 7.30 12.04
C SER A 16 -15.50 7.88 10.99
N ASP A 17 -16.69 8.29 11.42
CA ASP A 17 -17.70 8.87 10.52
C ASP A 17 -17.25 10.22 9.95
N LYS A 18 -16.64 11.07 10.80
CA LYS A 18 -16.16 12.40 10.40
C LYS A 18 -15.10 12.36 9.28
N TYR A 19 -14.20 11.38 9.31
CA TYR A 19 -13.09 11.24 8.36
C TYR A 19 -13.29 10.09 7.35
N HIS A 20 -14.48 9.51 7.31
CA HIS A 20 -14.86 8.43 6.39
C HIS A 20 -13.94 7.20 6.47
N PHE A 21 -13.53 6.82 7.70
CA PHE A 21 -12.68 5.65 7.92
C PHE A 21 -13.39 4.32 7.70
N ASP A 22 -14.72 4.31 7.76
CA ASP A 22 -15.55 3.10 7.67
C ASP A 22 -15.15 2.01 8.69
N LEU A 23 -14.88 2.42 9.93
CA LEU A 23 -14.50 1.55 11.03
C LEU A 23 -15.68 1.38 12.00
N ASN A 24 -15.93 0.13 12.40
CA ASN A 24 -16.81 -0.16 13.52
C ASN A 24 -16.02 -0.07 14.83
N ALA A 25 -16.38 0.91 15.68
CA ALA A 25 -15.69 1.15 16.95
C ALA A 25 -15.80 0.00 17.98
N GLU A 26 -16.70 -0.97 17.77
CA GLU A 26 -16.85 -2.14 18.63
C GLU A 26 -16.08 -3.38 18.11
N ALA A 27 -15.56 -3.32 16.89
CA ALA A 27 -14.80 -4.41 16.29
C ALA A 27 -13.49 -4.68 17.06
N LYS A 28 -13.08 -5.91 17.13
CA LYS A 28 -11.76 -6.28 17.66
C LYS A 28 -10.70 -6.02 16.60
N VAL A 29 -9.64 -5.33 16.97
CA VAL A 29 -8.52 -5.01 16.05
C VAL A 29 -7.89 -6.29 15.46
N ALA A 30 -7.90 -7.40 16.20
CA ALA A 30 -7.38 -8.68 15.71
C ALA A 30 -8.12 -9.17 14.45
N ASP A 31 -9.43 -8.90 14.37
CA ASP A 31 -10.30 -9.39 13.30
C ASP A 31 -10.35 -8.47 12.07
N LEU A 32 -9.66 -7.31 12.15
CA LEU A 32 -9.62 -6.33 11.06
C LEU A 32 -8.62 -6.73 9.97
N SER A 33 -8.93 -6.37 8.72
CA SER A 33 -7.96 -6.45 7.61
C SER A 33 -6.75 -5.55 7.86
N ILE A 34 -5.66 -5.75 7.14
CA ILE A 34 -4.45 -4.92 7.26
C ILE A 34 -4.77 -3.46 6.92
N GLY A 35 -5.56 -3.20 5.88
CA GLY A 35 -6.01 -1.86 5.53
C GLY A 35 -6.83 -1.18 6.62
N MET A 36 -7.73 -1.92 7.27
CA MET A 36 -8.48 -1.40 8.41
C MET A 36 -7.59 -1.15 9.64
N LYS A 37 -6.60 -2.02 9.90
CA LYS A 37 -5.62 -1.78 10.97
C LYS A 37 -4.82 -0.49 10.72
N GLN A 38 -4.44 -0.21 9.48
CA GLN A 38 -3.78 1.05 9.11
C GLN A 38 -4.68 2.26 9.40
N ARG A 39 -5.96 2.18 9.06
CA ARG A 39 -6.95 3.24 9.37
C ARG A 39 -7.09 3.45 10.89
N VAL A 40 -7.07 2.39 11.69
CA VAL A 40 -7.09 2.48 13.16
C VAL A 40 -5.87 3.24 13.70
N GLU A 41 -4.67 3.01 13.17
CA GLU A 41 -3.46 3.75 13.60
C GLU A 41 -3.58 5.25 13.31
N ILE A 42 -4.10 5.63 12.15
CA ILE A 42 -4.34 7.04 11.81
C ILE A 42 -5.42 7.64 12.74
N LEU A 43 -6.52 6.92 12.94
CA LEU A 43 -7.60 7.35 13.81
C LEU A 43 -7.15 7.55 15.27
N LYS A 44 -6.27 6.69 15.78
CA LYS A 44 -5.65 6.85 17.11
C LYS A 44 -4.89 8.18 17.24
N THR A 45 -4.19 8.57 16.18
CA THR A 45 -3.45 9.84 16.15
C THR A 45 -4.41 11.03 16.16
N LEU A 46 -5.47 10.96 15.38
CA LEU A 46 -6.53 11.98 15.36
C LEU A 46 -7.31 12.06 16.68
N TYR A 47 -7.58 10.91 17.31
CA TYR A 47 -8.25 10.85 18.60
C TYR A 47 -7.48 11.59 19.71
N ARG A 48 -6.15 11.59 19.62
CA ARG A 48 -5.25 12.35 20.52
C ARG A 48 -5.19 13.84 20.20
N GLY A 49 -5.93 14.31 19.20
CA GLY A 49 -5.99 15.72 18.82
C GLY A 49 -4.80 16.20 17.98
N ALA A 50 -4.12 15.32 17.27
CA ALA A 50 -3.02 15.72 16.42
C ALA A 50 -3.46 16.74 15.34
N GLU A 51 -2.68 17.79 15.17
CA GLU A 51 -2.83 18.78 14.11
C GLU A 51 -1.95 18.44 12.89
N ILE A 52 -0.84 17.74 13.14
CA ILE A 52 0.10 17.27 12.13
C ILE A 52 0.23 15.76 12.27
N LEU A 53 -0.02 15.04 11.18
CA LEU A 53 0.16 13.60 11.08
C LEU A 53 1.44 13.32 10.28
N ILE A 54 2.30 12.45 10.81
CA ILE A 54 3.48 11.97 10.10
C ILE A 54 3.29 10.47 9.86
N LEU A 55 3.27 10.06 8.61
CA LEU A 55 2.97 8.70 8.18
C LEU A 55 4.13 8.17 7.33
N ASP A 56 4.73 7.08 7.77
CA ASP A 56 5.84 6.43 7.07
C ASP A 56 5.32 5.19 6.33
N GLU A 57 5.49 5.17 5.01
CA GLU A 57 5.04 4.11 4.08
C GLU A 57 3.60 3.62 4.35
N PRO A 58 2.60 4.52 4.47
CA PRO A 58 1.27 4.16 4.94
C PRO A 58 0.49 3.21 4.01
N THR A 59 0.99 3.00 2.80
CA THR A 59 0.36 2.19 1.75
C THR A 59 1.14 0.92 1.39
N ALA A 60 2.22 0.61 2.10
CA ALA A 60 3.16 -0.45 1.72
C ALA A 60 2.50 -1.84 1.57
N VAL A 61 1.54 -2.14 2.43
CA VAL A 61 0.89 -3.46 2.52
C VAL A 61 -0.57 -3.45 2.03
N LEU A 62 -1.01 -2.35 1.41
CA LEU A 62 -2.38 -2.17 0.96
C LEU A 62 -2.58 -2.65 -0.47
N THR A 63 -3.76 -3.17 -0.76
CA THR A 63 -4.22 -3.42 -2.12
C THR A 63 -4.42 -2.09 -2.88
N PRO A 64 -4.38 -2.08 -4.23
CA PRO A 64 -4.61 -0.86 -5.00
C PRO A 64 -5.91 -0.14 -4.65
N GLN A 65 -6.97 -0.89 -4.35
CA GLN A 65 -8.25 -0.31 -3.94
C GLN A 65 -8.16 0.37 -2.58
N GLU A 66 -7.55 -0.29 -1.58
CA GLU A 66 -7.34 0.27 -0.24
C GLU A 66 -6.44 1.50 -0.26
N VAL A 67 -5.46 1.55 -1.18
CA VAL A 67 -4.63 2.75 -1.40
C VAL A 67 -5.50 3.94 -1.83
N LEU A 68 -6.38 3.78 -2.82
CA LEU A 68 -7.26 4.85 -3.27
C LEU A 68 -8.14 5.37 -2.13
N GLU A 69 -8.73 4.47 -1.36
CA GLU A 69 -9.56 4.80 -0.20
C GLU A 69 -8.76 5.57 0.88
N LEU A 70 -7.51 5.15 1.15
CA LEU A 70 -6.65 5.85 2.10
C LEU A 70 -6.26 7.25 1.61
N LEU A 71 -5.98 7.42 0.31
CA LEU A 71 -5.70 8.74 -0.26
C LEU A 71 -6.93 9.67 -0.20
N ASP A 72 -8.14 9.14 -0.32
CA ASP A 72 -9.37 9.91 -0.12
C ASP A 72 -9.53 10.35 1.35
N ILE A 73 -9.21 9.47 2.29
CA ILE A 73 -9.15 9.81 3.73
C ILE A 73 -8.16 10.95 3.97
N PHE A 74 -6.97 10.93 3.34
CA PHE A 74 -5.99 12.02 3.46
C PHE A 74 -6.56 13.36 2.95
N ARG A 75 -7.29 13.33 1.83
CA ARG A 75 -7.96 14.52 1.30
C ARG A 75 -9.00 15.07 2.29
N ASP A 76 -9.75 14.20 2.95
CA ASP A 76 -10.76 14.61 3.94
C ASP A 76 -10.15 15.13 5.24
N ILE A 77 -9.08 14.52 5.72
CA ILE A 77 -8.29 15.02 6.87
C ILE A 77 -7.76 16.44 6.56
N ARG A 78 -7.20 16.65 5.33
CA ARG A 78 -6.74 17.96 4.87
C ARG A 78 -7.87 18.99 4.80
N LYS A 79 -9.05 18.64 4.26
CA LYS A 79 -10.23 19.53 4.22
C LYS A 79 -10.67 19.97 5.61
N GLN A 80 -10.42 19.16 6.64
CA GLN A 80 -10.71 19.48 8.05
C GLN A 80 -9.61 20.35 8.70
N GLY A 81 -8.65 20.87 7.90
CA GLY A 81 -7.62 21.78 8.37
C GLY A 81 -6.40 21.10 8.99
N LYS A 82 -6.27 19.77 8.92
CA LYS A 82 -5.10 19.05 9.41
C LYS A 82 -3.99 19.01 8.38
N THR A 83 -2.75 18.89 8.86
CA THR A 83 -1.56 18.75 8.01
C THR A 83 -1.10 17.31 8.00
N ILE A 84 -0.71 16.80 6.83
CA ILE A 84 -0.16 15.46 6.67
C ILE A 84 1.22 15.56 6.04
N ILE A 85 2.19 14.89 6.65
CA ILE A 85 3.49 14.59 6.08
C ILE A 85 3.50 13.08 5.88
N PHE A 86 3.58 12.61 4.64
CA PHE A 86 3.72 11.19 4.40
C PHE A 86 4.98 10.88 3.60
N ILE A 87 5.65 9.80 3.99
CA ILE A 87 6.90 9.35 3.41
C ILE A 87 6.55 8.14 2.55
N THR A 88 6.96 8.15 1.29
CA THR A 88 6.73 7.04 0.37
C THR A 88 7.74 7.08 -0.78
N HIS A 89 7.99 5.93 -1.36
CA HIS A 89 8.73 5.78 -2.62
C HIS A 89 7.78 5.63 -3.83
N LYS A 90 6.46 5.62 -3.62
CA LYS A 90 5.45 5.43 -4.65
C LYS A 90 5.04 6.78 -5.26
N LEU A 91 5.65 7.13 -6.37
CA LEU A 91 5.53 8.45 -7.00
C LEU A 91 4.11 8.81 -7.43
N ASN A 92 3.33 7.82 -7.87
CA ASN A 92 1.93 8.04 -8.26
C ASN A 92 1.06 8.46 -7.07
N GLU A 93 1.30 7.93 -5.88
CA GLU A 93 0.59 8.33 -4.65
C GLU A 93 0.93 9.76 -4.26
N THR A 94 2.23 10.11 -4.32
CA THR A 94 2.70 11.47 -4.10
C THR A 94 2.01 12.45 -5.05
N LYS A 95 1.96 12.12 -6.34
CA LYS A 95 1.28 12.95 -7.36
C LYS A 95 -0.22 13.07 -7.12
N ALA A 96 -0.85 12.03 -6.58
CA ALA A 96 -2.31 11.99 -6.42
C ALA A 96 -2.82 12.87 -5.27
N VAL A 97 -2.04 13.08 -4.19
CA VAL A 97 -2.60 13.67 -2.97
C VAL A 97 -1.77 14.82 -2.37
N SER A 98 -0.46 14.92 -2.63
CA SER A 98 0.36 15.97 -2.02
C SER A 98 0.24 17.32 -2.72
N ASP A 99 0.41 18.41 -1.98
CA ASP A 99 0.49 19.78 -2.49
C ASP A 99 1.92 20.13 -2.89
N SER A 100 2.89 19.67 -2.10
CA SER A 100 4.31 19.86 -2.32
C SER A 100 5.07 18.60 -1.95
N LEU A 101 6.25 18.45 -2.46
CA LEU A 101 7.12 17.30 -2.23
C LEU A 101 8.58 17.71 -2.05
N THR A 102 9.29 16.85 -1.36
CA THR A 102 10.74 16.96 -1.17
C THR A 102 11.35 15.58 -1.42
N VAL A 103 12.37 15.52 -2.29
CA VAL A 103 13.13 14.30 -2.54
C VAL A 103 14.33 14.25 -1.61
N LEU A 104 14.45 13.16 -0.87
CA LEU A 104 15.59 12.87 0.00
C LEU A 104 16.48 11.81 -0.65
N ARG A 105 17.78 12.09 -0.73
CA ARG A 105 18.78 11.14 -1.23
C ARG A 105 20.06 11.24 -0.42
N ALA A 106 20.58 10.10 0.07
CA ALA A 106 21.78 10.06 0.91
C ALA A 106 21.73 11.03 2.10
N GLY A 107 20.57 11.14 2.78
CA GLY A 107 20.38 12.02 3.94
C GLY A 107 20.28 13.52 3.62
N LYS A 108 20.18 13.91 2.35
CA LYS A 108 20.08 15.30 1.92
C LYS A 108 18.77 15.54 1.17
N SER A 109 18.18 16.74 1.35
CA SER A 109 17.12 17.22 0.47
C SER A 109 17.76 17.67 -0.85
N VAL A 110 17.50 16.92 -1.93
CA VAL A 110 18.12 17.17 -3.24
C VAL A 110 17.19 17.91 -4.19
N PHE A 111 15.88 17.82 -3.97
CA PHE A 111 14.88 18.46 -4.81
C PHE A 111 13.64 18.82 -3.99
N GLN A 112 13.03 19.98 -4.29
CA GLN A 112 11.76 20.40 -3.68
C GLN A 112 10.93 21.17 -4.70
N ALA A 113 9.65 20.86 -4.79
CA ALA A 113 8.74 21.51 -5.74
C ALA A 113 7.27 21.42 -5.30
N ALA A 114 6.42 22.25 -5.89
CA ALA A 114 4.98 22.02 -5.86
C ALA A 114 4.64 20.80 -6.74
N THR A 115 3.79 19.93 -6.24
CA THR A 115 3.48 18.65 -6.90
C THR A 115 2.89 18.81 -8.31
N LYS A 116 2.17 19.91 -8.55
CA LYS A 116 1.59 20.23 -9.87
C LYS A 116 2.65 20.48 -10.95
N ASP A 117 3.84 20.94 -10.56
CA ASP A 117 4.88 21.42 -11.47
C ASP A 117 5.90 20.33 -11.87
N VAL A 118 5.72 19.10 -11.39
CA VAL A 118 6.65 17.99 -11.65
C VAL A 118 5.95 16.80 -12.29
N THR A 119 6.67 15.98 -13.04
CA THR A 119 6.21 14.70 -13.57
C THR A 119 6.76 13.53 -12.75
N VAL A 120 6.18 12.34 -12.94
CA VAL A 120 6.66 11.10 -12.29
C VAL A 120 8.09 10.79 -12.73
N GLU A 121 8.41 11.02 -14.01
CA GLU A 121 9.74 10.81 -14.59
C GLU A 121 10.79 11.74 -13.95
N MET A 122 10.45 13.03 -13.79
CA MET A 122 11.32 13.97 -13.09
C MET A 122 11.62 13.52 -11.66
N LEU A 123 10.59 13.09 -10.93
CA LEU A 123 10.74 12.60 -9.56
C LEU A 123 11.61 11.34 -9.49
N ALA A 124 11.41 10.38 -10.40
CA ALA A 124 12.22 9.18 -10.47
C ALA A 124 13.70 9.51 -10.70
N ASN A 125 13.99 10.42 -11.63
CA ASN A 125 15.36 10.86 -11.92
C ASN A 125 16.00 11.54 -10.70
N GLU A 126 15.27 12.40 -9.99
CA GLU A 126 15.77 13.05 -8.78
C GLU A 126 16.02 12.06 -7.64
N MET A 127 15.16 11.04 -7.49
CA MET A 127 15.33 10.00 -6.47
C MET A 127 16.55 9.13 -6.72
N VAL A 128 16.77 8.71 -7.96
CA VAL A 128 17.89 7.83 -8.33
C VAL A 128 19.19 8.63 -8.55
N GLY A 129 19.09 9.84 -9.07
CA GLY A 129 20.23 10.74 -9.33
C GLY A 129 20.85 10.61 -10.71
N HIS A 130 20.23 9.88 -11.60
CA HIS A 130 20.56 9.76 -13.01
C HIS A 130 19.28 9.51 -13.82
N GLU A 131 19.34 9.68 -15.13
CA GLU A 131 18.21 9.38 -16.01
C GLU A 131 17.77 7.93 -15.84
N VAL A 132 16.50 7.74 -15.55
CA VAL A 132 15.85 6.41 -15.46
C VAL A 132 15.09 6.17 -16.75
N SER A 133 15.51 5.14 -17.52
CA SER A 133 14.72 4.70 -18.66
C SER A 133 13.57 3.80 -18.20
N PHE A 134 12.35 4.24 -18.44
CA PHE A 134 11.14 3.43 -18.20
C PHE A 134 10.85 2.44 -19.34
N HIS A 135 11.64 2.48 -20.42
CA HIS A 135 11.55 1.54 -21.52
C HIS A 135 12.57 0.43 -21.37
N LEU A 136 12.12 -0.71 -20.88
CA LEU A 136 12.90 -1.95 -20.91
C LEU A 136 12.71 -2.58 -22.29
N GLU A 137 13.71 -2.51 -23.14
CA GLU A 137 13.77 -3.36 -24.33
C GLU A 137 13.98 -4.82 -23.90
N ARG A 138 12.90 -5.58 -23.82
CA ARG A 138 13.00 -7.02 -23.69
C ARG A 138 13.35 -7.62 -25.04
N LYS A 139 14.54 -8.20 -25.17
CA LYS A 139 14.81 -9.13 -26.26
C LYS A 139 13.86 -10.32 -26.07
N LYS A 140 13.07 -10.60 -27.13
CA LYS A 140 12.22 -11.78 -27.15
C LYS A 140 13.14 -13.02 -27.08
N GLN A 141 13.02 -13.76 -26.01
CA GLN A 141 13.75 -15.01 -25.83
C GLN A 141 12.72 -16.14 -26.01
N ASP A 142 13.03 -17.10 -26.85
CA ASP A 142 12.16 -18.27 -27.02
C ASP A 142 12.24 -19.12 -25.74
N ALA A 143 11.10 -19.59 -25.28
CA ALA A 143 11.02 -20.47 -24.12
C ALA A 143 11.75 -21.79 -24.43
N GLY A 144 12.60 -22.24 -23.51
CA GLY A 144 13.29 -23.51 -23.60
C GLY A 144 12.39 -24.70 -23.25
N GLU A 145 13.00 -25.83 -22.89
CA GLU A 145 12.27 -27.00 -22.39
C GLU A 145 11.60 -26.72 -21.01
N THR A 146 10.52 -27.40 -20.72
CA THR A 146 9.84 -27.32 -19.43
C THR A 146 10.75 -27.89 -18.34
N ILE A 147 11.07 -27.07 -17.33
CA ILE A 147 11.94 -27.45 -16.21
C ILE A 147 11.17 -27.71 -14.91
N LEU A 148 9.94 -27.18 -14.80
CA LEU A 148 9.01 -27.43 -13.70
C LEU A 148 7.60 -27.48 -14.26
N SER A 149 6.84 -28.51 -13.89
CA SER A 149 5.41 -28.64 -14.19
C SER A 149 4.65 -28.93 -12.91
N ILE A 150 3.62 -28.15 -12.66
CA ILE A 150 2.68 -28.33 -11.56
C ILE A 150 1.31 -28.54 -12.16
N GLU A 151 0.65 -29.63 -11.82
CA GLU A 151 -0.64 -29.99 -12.40
C GLU A 151 -1.70 -30.21 -11.33
N ASN A 152 -2.83 -29.49 -11.46
CA ASN A 152 -4.04 -29.67 -10.68
C ASN A 152 -3.84 -29.66 -9.16
N VAL A 153 -2.94 -28.82 -8.66
CA VAL A 153 -2.64 -28.72 -7.23
C VAL A 153 -3.62 -27.78 -6.53
N LYS A 154 -4.12 -28.23 -5.40
CA LYS A 154 -5.01 -27.46 -4.53
C LYS A 154 -4.17 -26.74 -3.47
N LEU A 155 -4.03 -25.43 -3.58
CA LEU A 155 -3.19 -24.62 -2.68
C LEU A 155 -3.85 -24.34 -1.32
N LEU A 156 -5.18 -24.24 -1.29
CA LEU A 156 -5.94 -23.95 -0.06
C LEU A 156 -6.97 -25.04 0.17
N GLU A 157 -7.13 -25.50 1.42
CA GLU A 157 -8.06 -26.61 1.75
C GLU A 157 -9.49 -26.35 1.29
N ASN A 158 -9.95 -25.10 1.40
CA ASN A 158 -11.32 -24.71 1.04
C ASN A 158 -11.45 -24.15 -0.38
N ALA A 159 -10.38 -24.17 -1.19
CA ALA A 159 -10.46 -23.71 -2.56
C ALA A 159 -11.22 -24.73 -3.43
N SER A 160 -12.14 -24.25 -4.26
CA SER A 160 -12.83 -25.06 -5.26
C SER A 160 -11.97 -25.30 -6.51
N ASN A 161 -10.94 -24.49 -6.73
CA ASN A 161 -10.10 -24.49 -7.92
C ASN A 161 -8.71 -25.05 -7.62
N THR A 162 -8.09 -25.62 -8.64
CA THR A 162 -6.71 -26.09 -8.64
C THR A 162 -5.83 -25.13 -9.44
N VAL A 163 -4.52 -25.16 -9.19
CA VAL A 163 -3.51 -24.41 -9.92
C VAL A 163 -2.70 -25.38 -10.78
N SER A 164 -2.48 -25.00 -12.04
CA SER A 164 -1.57 -25.67 -12.95
C SER A 164 -0.70 -24.61 -13.60
N LEU A 165 0.61 -24.86 -13.69
CA LEU A 165 1.57 -23.98 -14.35
C LEU A 165 2.80 -24.76 -14.80
N ASP A 166 3.44 -24.27 -15.86
CA ASP A 166 4.71 -24.75 -16.36
C ASP A 166 5.73 -23.63 -16.34
N VAL A 167 6.96 -23.96 -16.02
CA VAL A 167 8.11 -23.03 -16.09
C VAL A 167 9.14 -23.60 -17.04
N HIS A 168 9.63 -22.77 -17.96
CA HIS A 168 10.55 -23.16 -19.01
C HIS A 168 11.98 -22.66 -18.76
N ALA A 169 12.96 -23.33 -19.31
CA ALA A 169 14.35 -22.90 -19.22
C ALA A 169 14.52 -21.49 -19.81
N GLY A 170 15.14 -20.58 -19.04
CA GLY A 170 15.35 -19.18 -19.42
C GLY A 170 14.12 -18.28 -19.28
N GLU A 171 13.02 -18.79 -18.71
CA GLU A 171 11.81 -18.03 -18.45
C GLU A 171 11.83 -17.39 -17.05
N ILE A 172 11.19 -16.22 -16.93
CA ILE A 172 10.78 -15.64 -15.65
C ILE A 172 9.25 -15.68 -15.61
N LEU A 173 8.71 -16.64 -14.87
CA LEU A 173 7.27 -16.75 -14.63
C LEU A 173 6.87 -15.85 -13.45
N GLY A 174 6.02 -14.84 -13.69
CA GLY A 174 5.48 -13.97 -12.66
C GLY A 174 4.15 -14.48 -12.12
N ILE A 175 4.03 -14.59 -10.80
CA ILE A 175 2.78 -14.95 -10.12
C ILE A 175 2.27 -13.71 -9.39
N ALA A 176 1.09 -13.23 -9.78
CA ALA A 176 0.45 -12.05 -9.19
C ALA A 176 -0.83 -12.45 -8.45
N GLY A 177 -1.07 -11.80 -7.32
CA GLY A 177 -2.29 -11.98 -6.53
C GLY A 177 -2.26 -11.11 -5.28
N VAL A 178 -3.43 -10.85 -4.69
CA VAL A 178 -3.53 -10.22 -3.37
C VAL A 178 -3.19 -11.25 -2.28
N GLU A 179 -2.73 -10.76 -1.14
CA GLU A 179 -2.36 -11.61 0.01
C GLU A 179 -3.49 -12.57 0.40
N GLY A 180 -3.13 -13.81 0.73
CA GLY A 180 -4.10 -14.86 1.13
C GLY A 180 -4.65 -15.72 0.00
N ASN A 181 -4.25 -15.50 -1.25
CA ASN A 181 -4.72 -16.29 -2.41
C ASN A 181 -3.90 -17.56 -2.72
N GLY A 182 -3.00 -17.96 -1.82
CA GLY A 182 -2.26 -19.22 -1.95
C GLY A 182 -0.83 -19.08 -2.45
N GLN A 183 -0.29 -17.86 -2.59
CA GLN A 183 1.10 -17.62 -3.06
C GLN A 183 2.12 -18.31 -2.13
N MET A 184 1.94 -18.17 -0.80
CA MET A 184 2.80 -18.78 0.21
C MET A 184 2.79 -20.30 0.12
N GLN A 185 1.59 -20.91 -0.04
CA GLN A 185 1.44 -22.35 -0.18
C GLN A 185 2.09 -22.87 -1.47
N LEU A 186 2.01 -22.10 -2.56
CA LEU A 186 2.70 -22.44 -3.80
C LEU A 186 4.23 -22.39 -3.62
N GLU A 187 4.75 -21.37 -2.95
CA GLU A 187 6.17 -21.23 -2.62
C GLU A 187 6.65 -22.41 -1.75
N GLU A 188 5.96 -22.70 -0.66
CA GLU A 188 6.27 -23.82 0.25
C GLU A 188 6.25 -25.20 -0.45
N MET A 189 5.38 -25.36 -1.46
CA MET A 189 5.29 -26.60 -2.22
C MET A 189 6.48 -26.79 -3.19
N ILE A 190 7.02 -25.70 -3.72
CA ILE A 190 8.14 -25.73 -4.69
C ILE A 190 9.49 -25.90 -3.98
N MET A 191 9.62 -25.42 -2.74
CA MET A 191 10.84 -25.51 -1.92
C MET A 191 11.00 -26.89 -1.26
#